data_65c3a0cf078c6acd49634896ae507110
#
_entry.id   65c3a0cf078c6acd49634896ae507110
#
_cell.length_a   1.000
_cell.length_b   1.000
_cell.length_c   1.000
_cell.angle_alpha   90.00
_cell.angle_beta   90.00
_cell.angle_gamma   90.00
#
_symmetry.space_group_name_H-M   'P 1'
#
loop_
_entity.id
_entity.type
_entity.pdbx_description
1 polymer ?
#
loop_
_entity_poly.entity_id
_entity_poly.type
_entity_poly.pdbx_seq_one_letter_code
_entity_poly.pdbx_strand_id
1 'polypeptide(L)'
;MSAGDIRPAVAGLAPAADRLDHLRSITATGTDTVPRTVIDLCADFADVCESAVDPLEIASALEFDGLSDQLIRDRYGYGDVFALADEMYLQVPRQPAEPPPAPDPWPVSRLQPLLHGLLYGLPAVCFPAAAALLAGPGLHPALITALLAAWACSQGLASLGYQRLGHAPDRDQARRLLRAGLLAGLVLIAAIMGGTALLVHARLPVVIFGIGEGAYMLGACVLLVLGAEKWLLAALAPGVLGSVAFLVAGRPPGLEHAAWAALAVPPVLAVAAALVATRTAAGRGPGSWLARLAPRGLVTAAELRGAVPAAAFGLVAAGLLAYPVVTAVPGHPGVNAGALLATLPLSLSMGAAEWSMLAYRRRTRALLRSSTDLRAFGRGARLMLAGALAQYLLAAVLLTAAAAAIAIGTGLVVPTPVLLPELIVYLILGGALFLALALQALGVRAAPLLACAAALAFELAWPELGLAVQLAAVIGLFAVLAACAGRSLALAVRHAF
;
A
#
# COMPACT_ATOMS: atom_id res chain seq x y z
N MET A 1 17.84 -19.42 14.07
CA MET A 1 17.83 -18.51 15.21
C MET A 1 16.40 -18.24 15.58
N SER A 2 16.09 -18.58 16.79
CA SER A 2 14.92 -18.62 17.63
C SER A 2 13.70 -17.78 17.22
N ALA A 3 12.55 -18.45 17.13
CA ALA A 3 11.22 -17.87 17.09
C ALA A 3 10.95 -17.17 18.42
N GLY A 4 10.90 -15.84 18.39
CA GLY A 4 10.48 -15.02 19.51
C GLY A 4 8.96 -15.07 19.63
N ASP A 5 8.47 -15.63 20.71
CA ASP A 5 7.10 -15.61 21.20
C ASP A 5 6.53 -14.18 21.18
N ILE A 6 5.55 -13.93 20.31
CA ILE A 6 4.65 -12.78 20.43
C ILE A 6 3.47 -13.24 21.29
N ARG A 7 3.62 -13.14 22.59
CA ARG A 7 2.49 -13.13 23.52
C ARG A 7 1.82 -11.76 23.40
N PRO A 8 0.49 -11.69 23.23
CA PRO A 8 -0.22 -10.41 23.36
C PRO A 8 -0.10 -9.97 24.82
N ALA A 9 0.39 -8.75 25.02
CA ALA A 9 0.44 -8.10 26.31
C ALA A 9 -1.00 -7.77 26.76
N VAL A 10 -1.61 -8.70 27.47
CA VAL A 10 -2.71 -8.43 28.42
C VAL A 10 -2.03 -8.03 29.73
N ALA A 11 -1.46 -6.85 29.76
CA ALA A 11 -0.97 -6.23 30.97
C ALA A 11 -2.06 -5.31 31.52
N GLY A 12 -2.71 -5.75 32.57
CA GLY A 12 -3.64 -4.91 33.32
C GLY A 12 -4.71 -5.64 34.14
N LEU A 13 -4.82 -6.97 34.02
CA LEU A 13 -5.70 -7.73 34.89
C LEU A 13 -4.86 -8.52 35.89
N ALA A 14 -4.89 -8.15 37.17
CA ALA A 14 -4.34 -8.95 38.24
C ALA A 14 -4.86 -10.39 38.14
N PRO A 15 -4.05 -11.43 38.46
CA PRO A 15 -4.46 -12.82 38.40
C PRO A 15 -5.76 -13.04 39.19
N ALA A 16 -6.68 -13.87 38.68
CA ALA A 16 -7.96 -14.17 39.32
C ALA A 16 -7.80 -14.68 40.77
N ALA A 17 -6.67 -15.25 41.10
CA ALA A 17 -6.31 -15.68 42.45
C ALA A 17 -6.20 -14.51 43.46
N ASP A 18 -5.54 -13.40 43.04
CA ASP A 18 -5.38 -12.21 43.92
C ASP A 18 -6.73 -11.51 44.17
N ARG A 19 -7.66 -11.55 43.20
CA ARG A 19 -9.02 -11.02 43.36
C ARG A 19 -9.86 -11.87 44.30
N LEU A 20 -9.72 -13.20 44.24
CA LEU A 20 -10.40 -14.13 45.14
C LEU A 20 -9.92 -14.01 46.59
N ASP A 21 -8.61 -13.76 46.77
CA ASP A 21 -8.06 -13.55 48.11
C ASP A 21 -8.43 -12.17 48.69
N HIS A 22 -8.56 -11.16 47.84
CA HIS A 22 -9.10 -9.85 48.23
C HIS A 22 -10.57 -9.96 48.62
N LEU A 23 -11.38 -10.68 47.86
CA LEU A 23 -12.80 -10.97 48.20
C LEU A 23 -12.92 -11.80 49.49
N ARG A 24 -12.02 -12.74 49.75
CA ARG A 24 -11.97 -13.53 50.99
C ARG A 24 -11.57 -12.67 52.21
N SER A 25 -10.71 -11.70 52.03
CA SER A 25 -10.31 -10.77 53.10
C SER A 25 -11.43 -9.84 53.50
N ILE A 26 -12.30 -9.46 52.55
CA ILE A 26 -13.49 -8.61 52.82
C ILE A 26 -14.58 -9.39 53.56
N THR A 27 -14.73 -10.70 53.28
CA THR A 27 -15.72 -11.54 53.96
C THR A 27 -15.27 -12.04 55.33
N ALA A 28 -13.99 -11.94 55.70
CA ALA A 28 -13.45 -12.44 56.96
C ALA A 28 -13.39 -11.40 58.10
N THR A 29 -13.67 -10.14 57.87
CA THR A 29 -13.77 -9.10 58.92
C THR A 29 -15.21 -8.73 59.19
N GLY A 30 -15.86 -9.62 59.92
CA GLY A 30 -17.10 -9.28 60.62
C GLY A 30 -16.84 -8.19 61.67
N THR A 31 -17.80 -7.24 61.78
CA THR A 31 -17.98 -6.25 62.86
C THR A 31 -17.02 -5.03 62.79
N ASP A 32 -17.31 -4.13 61.84
CA ASP A 32 -17.14 -2.71 62.14
C ASP A 32 -18.33 -1.94 61.57
N THR A 33 -19.25 -1.57 62.48
CA THR A 33 -20.46 -0.82 62.24
C THR A 33 -20.18 0.69 62.23
N VAL A 34 -19.30 1.12 61.34
CA VAL A 34 -19.23 2.53 60.93
C VAL A 34 -20.09 2.67 59.68
N PRO A 35 -21.14 3.50 59.68
CA PRO A 35 -21.91 3.73 58.47
C PRO A 35 -20.99 4.36 57.46
N ARG A 36 -20.60 3.60 56.41
CA ARG A 36 -19.88 4.13 55.26
C ARG A 36 -20.80 5.17 54.59
N THR A 37 -20.26 6.36 54.42
CA THR A 37 -20.99 7.43 53.73
C THR A 37 -20.97 7.17 52.23
N VAL A 38 -21.86 7.80 51.45
CA VAL A 38 -21.83 7.77 50.00
C VAL A 38 -20.47 8.31 49.48
N ILE A 39 -19.86 9.24 50.22
CA ILE A 39 -18.56 9.80 49.90
C ILE A 39 -17.44 8.73 49.97
N ASP A 40 -17.49 7.86 50.99
CA ASP A 40 -16.51 6.75 51.09
C ASP A 40 -16.71 5.75 49.94
N LEU A 41 -17.95 5.49 49.56
CA LEU A 41 -18.27 4.64 48.43
C LEU A 41 -17.83 5.26 47.09
N CYS A 42 -17.99 6.57 46.90
CA CYS A 42 -17.48 7.29 45.76
C CYS A 42 -15.96 7.21 45.69
N ALA A 43 -15.23 7.20 46.80
CA ALA A 43 -13.80 7.02 46.83
C ALA A 43 -13.37 5.59 46.47
N ASP A 44 -14.10 4.57 46.95
CA ASP A 44 -13.87 3.17 46.61
C ASP A 44 -14.09 2.88 45.12
N PHE A 45 -15.04 3.57 44.50
CA PHE A 45 -15.40 3.46 43.07
C PHE A 45 -14.93 4.68 42.22
N ALA A 46 -13.90 5.39 42.68
CA ALA A 46 -13.49 6.66 42.05
C ALA A 46 -13.24 6.50 40.53
N ASP A 47 -12.49 5.49 40.12
CA ASP A 47 -12.17 5.22 38.69
C ASP A 47 -13.42 5.02 37.82
N VAL A 48 -14.45 4.36 38.39
CA VAL A 48 -15.71 4.13 37.70
C VAL A 48 -16.52 5.40 37.64
N CYS A 49 -16.66 6.10 38.79
CA CYS A 49 -17.44 7.34 38.88
C CYS A 49 -16.87 8.46 38.00
N GLU A 50 -15.54 8.59 37.95
CA GLU A 50 -14.84 9.59 37.12
C GLU A 50 -14.97 9.32 35.63
N SER A 51 -14.98 8.03 35.23
CA SER A 51 -15.01 7.61 33.82
C SER A 51 -16.42 7.34 33.30
N ALA A 52 -17.41 7.20 34.15
CA ALA A 52 -18.78 6.85 33.76
C ALA A 52 -19.41 7.88 32.81
N VAL A 53 -19.98 7.42 31.73
CA VAL A 53 -20.76 8.22 30.78
C VAL A 53 -22.21 8.35 31.22
N ASP A 54 -22.73 7.34 31.93
CA ASP A 54 -24.11 7.20 32.36
C ASP A 54 -24.14 6.62 33.80
N PRO A 55 -25.08 7.03 34.68
CA PRO A 55 -25.25 6.43 36.00
C PRO A 55 -25.42 4.91 35.99
N LEU A 56 -25.94 4.33 34.91
CA LEU A 56 -26.10 2.87 34.77
C LEU A 56 -24.76 2.11 34.77
N GLU A 57 -23.68 2.75 34.37
CA GLU A 57 -22.32 2.13 34.44
C GLU A 57 -21.89 1.99 35.90
N ILE A 58 -22.19 3.00 36.75
CA ILE A 58 -21.94 2.94 38.19
C ILE A 58 -22.86 1.89 38.85
N ALA A 59 -24.16 1.87 38.50
CA ALA A 59 -25.09 0.88 38.99
C ALA A 59 -24.61 -0.56 38.70
N SER A 60 -24.18 -0.81 37.45
CA SER A 60 -23.65 -2.12 37.06
C SER A 60 -22.40 -2.50 37.85
N ALA A 61 -21.53 -1.54 38.16
CA ALA A 61 -20.31 -1.80 38.95
C ALA A 61 -20.68 -2.12 40.41
N LEU A 62 -21.63 -1.40 40.98
CA LEU A 62 -22.13 -1.65 42.34
C LEU A 62 -22.79 -3.05 42.48
N GLU A 63 -23.61 -3.43 41.49
CA GLU A 63 -24.22 -4.77 41.43
C GLU A 63 -23.18 -5.87 41.27
N PHE A 64 -22.14 -5.62 40.41
CA PHE A 64 -21.04 -6.57 40.22
C PHE A 64 -20.23 -6.79 41.51
N ASP A 65 -20.08 -5.74 42.32
CA ASP A 65 -19.41 -5.82 43.63
C ASP A 65 -20.32 -6.40 44.74
N GLY A 66 -21.56 -6.76 44.41
CA GLY A 66 -22.49 -7.47 45.30
C GLY A 66 -23.36 -6.56 46.16
N LEU A 67 -23.48 -5.27 45.86
CA LEU A 67 -24.39 -4.36 46.53
C LEU A 67 -25.82 -4.62 46.02
N SER A 68 -26.62 -5.30 46.81
CA SER A 68 -28.04 -5.53 46.53
C SER A 68 -28.90 -4.35 46.96
N ASP A 69 -30.08 -4.18 46.36
CA ASP A 69 -31.04 -3.12 46.76
C ASP A 69 -31.41 -3.13 48.24
N GLN A 70 -31.44 -4.32 48.83
CA GLN A 70 -31.71 -4.43 50.27
C GLN A 70 -30.55 -3.87 51.10
N LEU A 71 -29.31 -4.21 50.73
CA LEU A 71 -28.12 -3.68 51.39
C LEU A 71 -28.03 -2.16 51.25
N ILE A 72 -28.38 -1.65 50.08
CA ILE A 72 -28.35 -0.22 49.77
C ILE A 72 -29.41 0.54 50.61
N ARG A 73 -30.61 0.00 50.72
CA ARG A 73 -31.65 0.59 51.61
C ARG A 73 -31.22 0.62 53.08
N ASP A 74 -30.70 -0.51 53.56
CA ASP A 74 -30.35 -0.66 54.97
C ASP A 74 -29.09 0.14 55.36
N ARG A 75 -28.14 0.31 54.46
CA ARG A 75 -26.82 0.88 54.77
C ARG A 75 -26.65 2.33 54.29
N TYR A 76 -27.22 2.67 53.14
CA TYR A 76 -27.05 3.98 52.52
C TYR A 76 -28.32 4.82 52.45
N GLY A 77 -29.48 4.22 52.71
CA GLY A 77 -30.76 4.92 52.78
C GLY A 77 -31.39 5.26 51.43
N TYR A 78 -30.88 4.71 50.34
CA TYR A 78 -31.45 4.88 48.96
C TYR A 78 -32.42 3.77 48.62
N GLY A 79 -33.37 4.03 47.72
CA GLY A 79 -34.45 3.09 47.39
C GLY A 79 -33.94 1.84 46.64
N ASP A 80 -32.96 1.99 45.82
CA ASP A 80 -32.35 0.95 44.98
C ASP A 80 -30.95 1.34 44.51
N VAL A 81 -30.27 0.45 43.76
CA VAL A 81 -28.93 0.66 43.22
C VAL A 81 -28.87 1.85 42.22
N PHE A 82 -29.96 2.08 41.48
CA PHE A 82 -30.01 3.15 40.50
C PHE A 82 -30.07 4.53 41.16
N ALA A 83 -30.88 4.70 42.23
CA ALA A 83 -30.94 5.94 42.99
C ALA A 83 -29.61 6.28 43.67
N LEU A 84 -28.88 5.28 44.17
CA LEU A 84 -27.54 5.45 44.71
C LEU A 84 -26.54 5.82 43.61
N ALA A 85 -26.59 5.16 42.47
CA ALA A 85 -25.72 5.45 41.32
C ALA A 85 -25.93 6.85 40.76
N ASP A 86 -27.19 7.32 40.67
CA ASP A 86 -27.54 8.69 40.29
C ASP A 86 -26.87 9.72 41.20
N GLU A 87 -26.95 9.49 42.53
CA GLU A 87 -26.30 10.38 43.50
C GLU A 87 -24.78 10.38 43.39
N MET A 88 -24.14 9.19 43.27
CA MET A 88 -22.72 9.07 43.08
C MET A 88 -22.27 9.77 41.81
N TYR A 89 -23.05 9.64 40.72
CA TYR A 89 -22.77 10.28 39.44
C TYR A 89 -22.84 11.81 39.53
N LEU A 90 -23.67 12.39 40.41
CA LEU A 90 -23.76 13.83 40.63
C LEU A 90 -22.63 14.36 41.52
N GLN A 91 -22.16 13.56 42.48
CA GLN A 91 -21.18 13.98 43.47
C GLN A 91 -19.75 13.97 42.95
N VAL A 92 -19.39 13.08 42.01
CA VAL A 92 -18.02 12.95 41.49
C VAL A 92 -17.84 13.77 40.21
N PRO A 93 -16.90 14.72 40.17
CA PRO A 93 -16.53 15.43 38.93
C PRO A 93 -16.00 14.45 37.91
N ARG A 94 -16.65 14.38 36.77
CA ARG A 94 -16.23 13.47 35.68
C ARG A 94 -14.95 13.91 35.07
N GLN A 95 -13.97 13.04 35.08
CA GLN A 95 -12.74 13.12 34.28
C GLN A 95 -12.80 11.93 33.31
N PRO A 96 -13.30 12.13 32.07
CA PRO A 96 -13.32 11.04 31.11
C PRO A 96 -11.88 10.54 30.95
N ALA A 97 -11.64 9.28 31.29
CA ALA A 97 -10.34 8.66 31.13
C ALA A 97 -9.93 8.84 29.66
N GLU A 98 -8.80 9.49 29.44
CA GLU A 98 -8.26 9.61 28.10
C GLU A 98 -8.04 8.18 27.58
N PRO A 99 -8.75 7.74 26.54
CA PRO A 99 -8.65 6.35 26.11
C PRO A 99 -7.19 6.07 25.80
N PRO A 100 -6.63 4.93 26.24
CA PRO A 100 -5.23 4.61 26.01
C PRO A 100 -4.95 4.79 24.51
N PRO A 101 -3.80 5.39 24.13
CA PRO A 101 -3.48 5.65 22.75
C PRO A 101 -3.59 4.34 21.98
N ALA A 102 -4.59 4.25 21.10
CA ALA A 102 -4.79 3.04 20.34
C ALA A 102 -3.49 2.72 19.58
N PRO A 103 -3.02 1.47 19.62
CA PRO A 103 -1.79 1.08 18.96
C PRO A 103 -1.84 1.50 17.50
N ASP A 104 -0.71 1.98 16.98
CA ASP A 104 -0.61 2.36 15.56
C ASP A 104 -0.95 1.10 14.71
N PRO A 105 -2.05 1.10 13.96
CA PRO A 105 -2.43 -0.07 13.17
C PRO A 105 -1.47 -0.33 12.01
N TRP A 106 -0.53 0.61 11.77
CA TRP A 106 0.53 0.47 10.76
C TRP A 106 1.90 0.63 11.42
N PRO A 107 2.39 -0.38 12.17
CA PRO A 107 3.72 -0.37 12.77
C PRO A 107 4.79 -0.56 11.67
N VAL A 108 4.89 0.40 10.75
CA VAL A 108 5.85 0.37 9.65
C VAL A 108 7.13 1.04 10.11
N SER A 109 8.26 0.35 9.91
CA SER A 109 9.59 0.95 10.10
C SER A 109 9.75 2.18 9.22
N ARG A 110 10.40 3.25 9.74
CA ARG A 110 10.67 4.46 8.96
C ARG A 110 11.52 4.22 7.71
N LEU A 111 12.28 3.12 7.68
CA LEU A 111 13.13 2.73 6.55
C LEU A 111 12.38 1.94 5.49
N GLN A 112 11.23 1.35 5.79
CA GLN A 112 10.49 0.51 4.85
C GLN A 112 10.02 1.25 3.59
N PRO A 113 9.47 2.48 3.65
CA PRO A 113 9.13 3.24 2.46
C PRO A 113 10.33 3.58 1.58
N LEU A 114 11.51 3.82 2.19
CA LEU A 114 12.75 4.03 1.44
C LEU A 114 13.18 2.76 0.71
N LEU A 115 13.10 1.61 1.37
CA LEU A 115 13.37 0.31 0.76
C LEU A 115 12.40 0.03 -0.40
N HIS A 116 11.11 0.32 -0.23
CA HIS A 116 10.13 0.16 -1.30
C HIS A 116 10.44 1.09 -2.50
N GLY A 117 10.76 2.37 -2.25
CA GLY A 117 11.18 3.29 -3.31
C GLY A 117 12.38 2.76 -4.09
N LEU A 118 13.37 2.20 -3.38
CA LEU A 118 14.53 1.59 -4.01
C LEU A 118 14.14 0.35 -4.84
N LEU A 119 13.31 -0.55 -4.30
CA LEU A 119 12.83 -1.74 -5.00
C LEU A 119 12.01 -1.43 -6.25
N TYR A 120 11.27 -0.32 -6.26
CA TYR A 120 10.53 0.14 -7.43
C TYR A 120 11.43 0.85 -8.46
N GLY A 121 12.46 1.56 -8.03
CA GLY A 121 13.33 2.34 -8.92
C GLY A 121 14.50 1.53 -9.52
N LEU A 122 15.10 0.60 -8.76
CA LEU A 122 16.26 -0.16 -9.22
C LEU A 122 16.07 -0.93 -10.53
N PRO A 123 14.89 -1.54 -10.83
CA PRO A 123 14.67 -2.20 -12.11
C PRO A 123 14.89 -1.28 -13.31
N ALA A 124 14.58 0.02 -13.17
CA ALA A 124 14.76 1.00 -14.23
C ALA A 124 16.25 1.16 -14.66
N VAL A 125 17.19 0.86 -13.77
CA VAL A 125 18.63 0.88 -14.07
C VAL A 125 19.03 -0.20 -15.08
N CYS A 126 18.26 -1.30 -15.17
CA CYS A 126 18.52 -2.38 -16.12
C CYS A 126 18.10 -2.04 -17.56
N PHE A 127 17.16 -1.11 -17.77
CA PHE A 127 16.64 -0.79 -19.10
C PHE A 127 17.68 -0.20 -20.07
N PRO A 128 18.61 0.70 -19.69
CA PRO A 128 19.65 1.17 -20.62
C PRO A 128 20.57 0.06 -21.10
N ALA A 129 20.89 -0.93 -20.27
CA ALA A 129 21.67 -2.10 -20.68
C ALA A 129 20.85 -3.00 -21.62
N ALA A 130 19.58 -3.25 -21.30
CA ALA A 130 18.66 -4.00 -22.15
C ALA A 130 18.44 -3.31 -23.51
N ALA A 131 18.25 -1.99 -23.55
CA ALA A 131 18.07 -1.22 -24.77
C ALA A 131 19.28 -1.34 -25.72
N ALA A 132 20.50 -1.36 -25.16
CA ALA A 132 21.72 -1.56 -25.95
C ALA A 132 21.79 -2.96 -26.60
N LEU A 133 21.20 -3.98 -25.98
CA LEU A 133 21.23 -5.37 -26.44
C LEU A 133 20.04 -5.74 -27.34
N LEU A 134 18.91 -5.01 -27.22
CA LEU A 134 17.64 -5.37 -27.84
C LEU A 134 17.30 -4.64 -29.14
N ALA A 135 18.19 -3.79 -29.67
CA ALA A 135 17.94 -2.98 -30.87
C ALA A 135 17.35 -3.82 -32.03
N GLY A 136 16.27 -3.35 -32.65
CA GLY A 136 15.64 -3.99 -33.80
C GLY A 136 14.14 -3.77 -33.96
N PRO A 137 13.55 -4.30 -35.06
CA PRO A 137 12.13 -4.15 -35.35
C PRO A 137 11.27 -4.83 -34.29
N GLY A 138 10.06 -4.26 -34.03
CA GLY A 138 9.09 -4.79 -33.07
C GLY A 138 9.42 -4.56 -31.59
N LEU A 139 10.55 -3.88 -31.28
CA LEU A 139 11.00 -3.65 -29.90
C LEU A 139 9.96 -2.88 -29.07
N HIS A 140 9.59 -1.69 -29.51
CA HIS A 140 8.70 -0.82 -28.72
C HIS A 140 7.32 -1.43 -28.47
N PRO A 141 6.55 -1.90 -29.50
CA PRO A 141 5.25 -2.46 -29.27
C PRO A 141 5.30 -3.73 -28.38
N ALA A 142 6.34 -4.55 -28.50
CA ALA A 142 6.47 -5.74 -27.66
C ALA A 142 6.75 -5.38 -26.19
N LEU A 143 7.67 -4.43 -25.91
CA LEU A 143 7.95 -3.99 -24.53
C LEU A 143 6.75 -3.28 -23.90
N ILE A 144 6.04 -2.46 -24.65
CA ILE A 144 4.79 -1.82 -24.17
C ILE A 144 3.74 -2.88 -23.79
N THR A 145 3.54 -3.85 -24.68
CA THR A 145 2.57 -4.94 -24.42
C THR A 145 2.98 -5.73 -23.17
N ALA A 146 4.27 -6.03 -23.00
CA ALA A 146 4.79 -6.69 -21.80
C ALA A 146 4.50 -5.87 -20.54
N LEU A 147 4.82 -4.58 -20.55
CA LEU A 147 4.60 -3.66 -19.43
C LEU A 147 3.12 -3.58 -19.05
N LEU A 148 2.25 -3.34 -20.03
CA LEU A 148 0.80 -3.22 -19.81
C LEU A 148 0.21 -4.51 -19.22
N ALA A 149 0.55 -5.66 -19.80
CA ALA A 149 0.09 -6.96 -19.33
C ALA A 149 0.60 -7.29 -17.92
N ALA A 150 1.91 -7.08 -17.69
CA ALA A 150 2.53 -7.34 -16.41
C ALA A 150 1.96 -6.46 -15.29
N TRP A 151 1.76 -5.18 -15.57
CA TRP A 151 1.21 -4.25 -14.57
C TRP A 151 -0.24 -4.57 -14.25
N ALA A 152 -1.09 -4.82 -15.25
CA ALA A 152 -2.47 -5.22 -15.05
C ALA A 152 -2.58 -6.50 -14.21
N CYS A 153 -1.82 -7.53 -14.57
CA CYS A 153 -1.79 -8.81 -13.84
C CYS A 153 -1.29 -8.63 -12.39
N SER A 154 -0.23 -7.84 -12.19
CA SER A 154 0.34 -7.60 -10.86
C SER A 154 -0.61 -6.83 -9.95
N GLN A 155 -1.29 -5.79 -10.45
CA GLN A 155 -2.28 -5.02 -9.68
C GLN A 155 -3.51 -5.88 -9.32
N GLY A 156 -4.00 -6.68 -10.26
CA GLY A 156 -5.09 -7.63 -9.99
C GLY A 156 -4.69 -8.66 -8.92
N LEU A 157 -3.50 -9.24 -9.04
CA LEU A 157 -2.98 -10.24 -8.10
C LEU A 157 -2.71 -9.63 -6.71
N ALA A 158 -2.14 -8.43 -6.63
CA ALA A 158 -1.94 -7.70 -5.38
C ALA A 158 -3.28 -7.45 -4.67
N SER A 159 -4.30 -6.99 -5.42
CA SER A 159 -5.64 -6.76 -4.89
C SER A 159 -6.24 -8.02 -4.28
N LEU A 160 -6.15 -9.16 -4.97
CA LEU A 160 -6.60 -10.46 -4.46
C LEU A 160 -5.82 -10.89 -3.22
N GLY A 161 -4.49 -10.73 -3.24
CA GLY A 161 -3.61 -11.07 -2.12
C GLY A 161 -3.94 -10.29 -0.85
N TYR A 162 -4.06 -8.96 -0.96
CA TYR A 162 -4.41 -8.10 0.18
C TYR A 162 -5.83 -8.34 0.70
N GLN A 163 -6.81 -8.61 -0.19
CA GLN A 163 -8.16 -8.98 0.23
C GLN A 163 -8.13 -10.24 1.10
N ARG A 164 -7.40 -11.28 0.68
CA ARG A 164 -7.30 -12.53 1.45
C ARG A 164 -6.54 -12.34 2.76
N LEU A 165 -5.46 -11.58 2.79
CA LEU A 165 -4.72 -11.30 4.01
C LEU A 165 -5.52 -10.47 5.02
N GLY A 166 -6.43 -9.60 4.54
CA GLY A 166 -7.28 -8.76 5.40
C GLY A 166 -8.51 -9.45 5.98
N HIS A 167 -9.02 -10.51 5.33
CA HIS A 167 -10.29 -11.15 5.72
C HIS A 167 -10.13 -12.53 6.37
N ALA A 168 -8.96 -13.17 6.24
CA ALA A 168 -8.77 -14.52 6.74
C ALA A 168 -7.61 -14.63 7.73
N PRO A 169 -7.80 -15.32 8.87
CA PRO A 169 -6.71 -15.71 9.75
C PRO A 169 -5.77 -16.73 9.08
N ASP A 170 -6.18 -17.35 7.97
CA ASP A 170 -5.44 -18.41 7.27
C ASP A 170 -4.54 -17.82 6.17
N ARG A 171 -3.31 -17.48 6.54
CA ARG A 171 -2.26 -17.04 5.60
C ARG A 171 -1.95 -18.06 4.51
N ASP A 172 -2.26 -19.34 4.72
CA ASP A 172 -1.99 -20.39 3.73
C ASP A 172 -2.96 -20.32 2.55
N GLN A 173 -4.19 -19.85 2.76
CA GLN A 173 -5.10 -19.59 1.63
C GLN A 173 -4.58 -18.45 0.75
N ALA A 174 -4.10 -17.36 1.35
CA ALA A 174 -3.49 -16.26 0.60
C ALA A 174 -2.26 -16.72 -0.18
N ARG A 175 -1.38 -17.54 0.43
CA ARG A 175 -0.22 -18.12 -0.25
C ARG A 175 -0.59 -19.00 -1.43
N ARG A 176 -1.62 -19.87 -1.28
CA ARG A 176 -2.12 -20.71 -2.40
C ARG A 176 -2.66 -19.86 -3.54
N LEU A 177 -3.45 -18.84 -3.23
CA LEU A 177 -3.99 -17.90 -4.21
C LEU A 177 -2.86 -17.17 -4.97
N LEU A 178 -1.91 -16.59 -4.25
CA LEU A 178 -0.78 -15.86 -4.85
C LEU A 178 0.08 -16.78 -5.72
N ARG A 179 0.31 -18.04 -5.29
CA ARG A 179 1.01 -19.03 -6.11
C ARG A 179 0.27 -19.37 -7.41
N ALA A 180 -1.03 -19.63 -7.32
CA ALA A 180 -1.86 -19.94 -8.49
C ALA A 180 -1.94 -18.73 -9.44
N GLY A 181 -2.12 -17.52 -8.90
CA GLY A 181 -2.13 -16.28 -9.67
C GLY A 181 -0.79 -15.98 -10.34
N LEU A 182 0.34 -16.23 -9.65
CA LEU A 182 1.68 -16.13 -10.25
C LEU A 182 1.82 -17.04 -11.46
N LEU A 183 1.47 -18.34 -11.32
CA LEU A 183 1.61 -19.31 -12.41
C LEU A 183 0.67 -18.99 -13.57
N ALA A 184 -0.59 -18.65 -13.29
CA ALA A 184 -1.56 -18.24 -14.30
C ALA A 184 -1.13 -16.95 -15.03
N GLY A 185 -0.62 -15.97 -14.28
CA GLY A 185 -0.09 -14.72 -14.83
C GLY A 185 1.12 -14.93 -15.73
N LEU A 186 2.04 -15.83 -15.35
CA LEU A 186 3.19 -16.19 -16.20
C LEU A 186 2.74 -16.81 -17.54
N VAL A 187 1.78 -17.72 -17.50
CA VAL A 187 1.22 -18.33 -18.72
C VAL A 187 0.53 -17.28 -19.57
N LEU A 188 -0.27 -16.40 -18.97
CA LEU A 188 -0.97 -15.32 -19.66
C LEU A 188 0.00 -14.34 -20.34
N ILE A 189 1.05 -13.90 -19.62
CA ILE A 189 2.05 -13.01 -20.18
C ILE A 189 2.80 -13.69 -21.33
N ALA A 190 3.20 -14.94 -21.18
CA ALA A 190 3.84 -15.70 -22.25
C ALA A 190 2.95 -15.83 -23.49
N ALA A 191 1.64 -16.08 -23.30
CA ALA A 191 0.68 -16.15 -24.40
C ALA A 191 0.49 -14.78 -25.09
N ILE A 192 0.36 -13.70 -24.34
CA ILE A 192 0.25 -12.34 -24.87
C ILE A 192 1.53 -11.98 -25.66
N MET A 193 2.70 -12.26 -25.10
CA MET A 193 3.97 -11.98 -25.76
C MET A 193 4.17 -12.80 -27.01
N GLY A 194 3.76 -14.08 -27.02
CA GLY A 194 3.75 -14.95 -28.19
C GLY A 194 2.84 -14.40 -29.30
N GLY A 195 1.60 -13.99 -28.93
CA GLY A 195 0.67 -13.34 -29.85
C GLY A 195 1.22 -12.03 -30.42
N THR A 196 1.79 -11.18 -29.56
CA THR A 196 2.44 -9.93 -30.01
C THR A 196 3.61 -10.20 -30.95
N ALA A 197 4.42 -11.20 -30.64
CA ALA A 197 5.56 -11.58 -31.51
C ALA A 197 5.11 -11.95 -32.93
N LEU A 198 3.99 -12.66 -33.06
CA LEU A 198 3.42 -13.02 -34.36
C LEU A 198 2.87 -11.81 -35.11
N LEU A 199 2.24 -10.85 -34.39
CA LEU A 199 1.61 -9.68 -34.99
C LEU A 199 2.64 -8.65 -35.48
N VAL A 200 3.66 -8.37 -34.66
CA VAL A 200 4.64 -7.30 -34.95
C VAL A 200 6.00 -7.85 -35.42
N HIS A 201 6.10 -9.17 -35.68
CA HIS A 201 7.33 -9.85 -36.08
C HIS A 201 8.52 -9.52 -35.16
N ALA A 202 8.25 -9.50 -33.84
CA ALA A 202 9.28 -9.18 -32.85
C ALA A 202 10.36 -10.25 -32.80
N ARG A 203 11.61 -9.83 -32.64
CA ARG A 203 12.76 -10.76 -32.52
C ARG A 203 12.66 -11.55 -31.20
N LEU A 204 13.09 -12.81 -31.24
CA LEU A 204 13.06 -13.71 -30.07
C LEU A 204 13.67 -13.12 -28.79
N PRO A 205 14.84 -12.42 -28.82
CA PRO A 205 15.39 -11.78 -27.63
C PRO A 205 14.45 -10.74 -26.98
N VAL A 206 13.68 -9.99 -27.78
CA VAL A 206 12.70 -9.01 -27.30
C VAL A 206 11.54 -9.72 -26.58
N VAL A 207 11.05 -10.82 -27.16
CA VAL A 207 9.99 -11.64 -26.58
C VAL A 207 10.42 -12.24 -25.23
N ILE A 208 11.63 -12.82 -25.19
CA ILE A 208 12.21 -13.41 -23.97
C ILE A 208 12.37 -12.32 -22.90
N PHE A 209 12.87 -11.14 -23.26
CA PHE A 209 13.01 -10.03 -22.32
C PHE A 209 11.66 -9.56 -21.78
N GLY A 210 10.63 -9.39 -22.62
CA GLY A 210 9.28 -9.03 -22.20
C GLY A 210 8.62 -10.07 -21.29
N ILE A 211 8.81 -11.36 -21.56
CA ILE A 211 8.38 -12.43 -20.64
C ILE A 211 9.15 -12.34 -19.32
N GLY A 212 10.45 -12.08 -19.34
CA GLY A 212 11.28 -11.89 -18.16
C GLY A 212 10.84 -10.70 -17.31
N GLU A 213 10.56 -9.56 -17.94
CA GLU A 213 10.01 -8.36 -17.27
C GLU A 213 8.69 -8.69 -16.55
N GLY A 214 7.77 -9.32 -17.26
CA GLY A 214 6.50 -9.73 -16.67
C GLY A 214 6.65 -10.75 -15.54
N ALA A 215 7.57 -11.70 -15.68
CA ALA A 215 7.89 -12.68 -14.65
C ALA A 215 8.50 -12.01 -13.41
N TYR A 216 9.40 -11.04 -13.59
CA TYR A 216 9.94 -10.23 -12.50
C TYR A 216 8.83 -9.47 -11.79
N MET A 217 7.95 -8.75 -12.50
CA MET A 217 6.87 -7.96 -11.91
C MET A 217 5.88 -8.81 -11.12
N LEU A 218 5.50 -9.97 -11.62
CA LEU A 218 4.62 -10.91 -10.91
C LEU A 218 5.31 -11.50 -9.66
N GLY A 219 6.58 -11.89 -9.76
CA GLY A 219 7.38 -12.38 -8.63
C GLY A 219 7.54 -11.31 -7.57
N ALA A 220 7.87 -10.08 -7.96
CA ALA A 220 7.98 -8.92 -7.09
C ALA A 220 6.65 -8.61 -6.39
N CYS A 221 5.54 -8.63 -7.13
CA CYS A 221 4.20 -8.44 -6.56
C CYS A 221 3.93 -9.45 -5.43
N VAL A 222 4.16 -10.74 -5.66
CA VAL A 222 3.95 -11.78 -4.64
C VAL A 222 4.82 -11.57 -3.42
N LEU A 223 6.12 -11.26 -3.62
CA LEU A 223 7.06 -11.03 -2.53
C LEU A 223 6.69 -9.79 -1.69
N LEU A 224 6.28 -8.70 -2.33
CA LEU A 224 5.83 -7.48 -1.64
C LEU A 224 4.53 -7.70 -0.86
N VAL A 225 3.55 -8.39 -1.44
CA VAL A 225 2.29 -8.73 -0.73
C VAL A 225 2.55 -9.59 0.51
N LEU A 226 3.57 -10.46 0.48
CA LEU A 226 3.95 -11.31 1.60
C LEU A 226 4.94 -10.66 2.60
N GLY A 227 5.39 -9.41 2.36
CA GLY A 227 6.37 -8.71 3.19
C GLY A 227 7.78 -9.32 3.11
N ALA A 228 8.16 -9.83 1.92
CA ALA A 228 9.43 -10.50 1.66
C ALA A 228 10.42 -9.62 0.87
N GLU A 229 10.49 -8.32 1.17
CA GLU A 229 11.26 -7.30 0.46
C GLU A 229 12.75 -7.64 0.35
N LYS A 230 13.31 -8.26 1.39
CA LYS A 230 14.73 -8.66 1.40
C LYS A 230 15.06 -9.69 0.33
N TRP A 231 14.14 -10.61 0.04
CA TRP A 231 14.30 -11.61 -1.01
C TRP A 231 14.23 -10.95 -2.39
N LEU A 232 13.34 -9.95 -2.54
CA LEU A 232 13.23 -9.20 -3.78
C LEU A 232 14.50 -8.38 -4.04
N LEU A 233 15.05 -7.71 -3.03
CA LEU A 233 16.32 -6.98 -3.15
C LEU A 233 17.46 -7.90 -3.52
N ALA A 234 17.58 -9.07 -2.89
CA ALA A 234 18.60 -10.06 -3.22
C ALA A 234 18.47 -10.59 -4.66
N ALA A 235 17.21 -10.78 -5.13
CA ALA A 235 16.95 -11.22 -6.50
C ALA A 235 17.33 -10.16 -7.54
N LEU A 236 17.13 -8.87 -7.22
CA LEU A 236 17.38 -7.76 -8.12
C LEU A 236 18.86 -7.36 -8.21
N ALA A 237 19.60 -7.51 -7.12
CA ALA A 237 20.98 -7.04 -6.99
C ALA A 237 21.92 -7.50 -8.15
N PRO A 238 21.93 -8.78 -8.58
CA PRO A 238 22.80 -9.21 -9.67
C PRO A 238 22.52 -8.49 -11.00
N GLY A 239 21.24 -8.27 -11.32
CA GLY A 239 20.84 -7.58 -12.55
C GLY A 239 21.25 -6.11 -12.56
N VAL A 240 21.04 -5.42 -11.44
CA VAL A 240 21.45 -4.01 -11.30
C VAL A 240 22.95 -3.87 -11.36
N LEU A 241 23.70 -4.66 -10.58
CA LEU A 241 25.17 -4.59 -10.56
C LEU A 241 25.77 -4.95 -11.92
N GLY A 242 25.27 -6.01 -12.58
CA GLY A 242 25.71 -6.40 -13.90
C GLY A 242 25.39 -5.36 -14.98
N SER A 243 24.21 -4.74 -14.93
CA SER A 243 23.82 -3.67 -15.86
C SER A 243 24.69 -2.42 -15.68
N VAL A 244 24.93 -2.00 -14.44
CA VAL A 244 25.81 -0.87 -14.14
C VAL A 244 27.23 -1.16 -14.61
N ALA A 245 27.77 -2.35 -14.29
CA ALA A 245 29.12 -2.74 -14.72
C ALA A 245 29.27 -2.75 -16.25
N PHE A 246 28.27 -3.29 -16.97
CA PHE A 246 28.27 -3.31 -18.44
C PHE A 246 28.26 -1.89 -19.05
N LEU A 247 27.43 -0.99 -18.48
CA LEU A 247 27.32 0.40 -18.95
C LEU A 247 28.59 1.22 -18.65
N VAL A 248 29.14 1.09 -17.44
CA VAL A 248 30.36 1.80 -17.01
C VAL A 248 31.58 1.32 -17.78
N ALA A 249 31.65 0.04 -18.15
CA ALA A 249 32.70 -0.51 -18.98
C ALA A 249 32.62 -0.05 -20.46
N GLY A 250 31.65 0.76 -20.85
CA GLY A 250 31.48 1.26 -22.21
C GLY A 250 30.89 0.23 -23.18
N ARG A 251 30.13 -0.74 -22.68
CA ARG A 251 29.43 -1.77 -23.47
C ARG A 251 30.37 -2.61 -24.34
N PRO A 252 31.41 -3.24 -23.77
CA PRO A 252 32.41 -3.96 -24.57
C PRO A 252 31.78 -5.17 -25.28
N PRO A 253 32.09 -5.40 -26.58
CA PRO A 253 31.46 -6.44 -27.39
C PRO A 253 31.68 -7.87 -26.87
N GLY A 254 32.65 -8.10 -26.00
CA GLY A 254 32.88 -9.43 -25.38
C GLY A 254 32.03 -9.72 -24.14
N LEU A 255 31.34 -8.74 -23.56
CA LEU A 255 30.56 -8.90 -22.34
C LEU A 255 29.00 -8.95 -22.56
N GLU A 256 28.55 -9.02 -23.81
CA GLU A 256 27.10 -9.09 -24.13
C GLU A 256 26.43 -10.29 -23.51
N HIS A 257 27.05 -11.47 -23.54
CA HIS A 257 26.51 -12.68 -22.92
C HIS A 257 26.43 -12.55 -21.40
N ALA A 258 27.40 -11.93 -20.76
CA ALA A 258 27.37 -11.67 -19.32
C ALA A 258 26.29 -10.66 -18.96
N ALA A 259 26.10 -9.62 -19.80
CA ALA A 259 25.00 -8.65 -19.61
C ALA A 259 23.61 -9.32 -19.76
N TRP A 260 23.44 -10.19 -20.76
CA TRP A 260 22.22 -10.99 -20.91
C TRP A 260 21.97 -11.90 -19.71
N ALA A 261 23.01 -12.58 -19.21
CA ALA A 261 22.91 -13.40 -18.00
C ALA A 261 22.50 -12.54 -16.79
N ALA A 262 23.12 -11.37 -16.60
CA ALA A 262 22.77 -10.45 -15.54
C ALA A 262 21.29 -9.98 -15.60
N LEU A 263 20.76 -9.70 -16.80
CA LEU A 263 19.37 -9.32 -17.01
C LEU A 263 18.37 -10.49 -16.81
N ALA A 264 18.80 -11.73 -17.08
CA ALA A 264 17.94 -12.91 -16.90
C ALA A 264 17.84 -13.39 -15.43
N VAL A 265 18.84 -13.10 -14.59
CA VAL A 265 18.90 -13.57 -13.20
C VAL A 265 17.77 -12.99 -12.34
N PRO A 266 17.46 -11.67 -12.32
CA PRO A 266 16.38 -11.12 -11.49
C PRO A 266 15.01 -11.77 -11.68
N PRO A 267 14.47 -11.95 -12.90
CA PRO A 267 13.17 -12.60 -13.07
C PRO A 267 13.16 -14.05 -12.59
N VAL A 268 14.23 -14.80 -12.84
CA VAL A 268 14.35 -16.19 -12.38
C VAL A 268 14.37 -16.26 -10.85
N LEU A 269 15.19 -15.44 -10.20
CA LEU A 269 15.30 -15.41 -8.74
C LEU A 269 14.02 -14.88 -8.08
N ALA A 270 13.38 -13.84 -8.64
CA ALA A 270 12.14 -13.31 -8.10
C ALA A 270 11.00 -14.34 -8.14
N VAL A 271 10.85 -15.06 -9.27
CA VAL A 271 9.87 -16.14 -9.39
C VAL A 271 10.21 -17.31 -8.45
N ALA A 272 11.47 -17.73 -8.40
CA ALA A 272 11.90 -18.80 -7.50
C ALA A 272 11.64 -18.45 -6.02
N ALA A 273 12.01 -17.23 -5.61
CA ALA A 273 11.73 -16.73 -4.26
C ALA A 273 10.24 -16.67 -3.96
N ALA A 274 9.42 -16.17 -4.90
CA ALA A 274 7.96 -16.13 -4.77
C ALA A 274 7.35 -17.54 -4.64
N LEU A 275 7.83 -18.50 -5.42
CA LEU A 275 7.42 -19.91 -5.31
C LEU A 275 7.83 -20.53 -3.98
N VAL A 276 8.97 -20.16 -3.41
CA VAL A 276 9.41 -20.60 -2.07
C VAL A 276 8.55 -19.94 -0.99
N ALA A 277 8.35 -18.63 -1.05
CA ALA A 277 7.57 -17.87 -0.07
C ALA A 277 6.08 -18.29 -0.03
N THR A 278 5.55 -18.80 -1.13
CA THR A 278 4.17 -19.31 -1.23
C THR A 278 4.02 -20.80 -0.91
N ARG A 279 5.07 -21.49 -0.44
CA ARG A 279 4.96 -22.90 0.01
C ARG A 279 4.08 -22.99 1.26
N THR A 280 3.17 -23.96 1.29
CA THR A 280 2.32 -24.25 2.44
C THR A 280 2.59 -25.65 2.96
N ALA A 281 2.41 -25.87 4.27
CA ALA A 281 2.66 -27.18 4.91
C ALA A 281 1.67 -28.25 4.38
N ALA A 282 0.45 -27.86 4.03
CA ALA A 282 -0.59 -28.77 3.49
C ALA A 282 -0.28 -29.33 2.08
N GLY A 283 0.76 -28.84 1.42
CA GLY A 283 1.15 -29.28 0.07
C GLY A 283 1.92 -30.59 -0.02
N ARG A 284 2.17 -31.30 1.07
CA ARG A 284 2.97 -32.54 1.11
C ARG A 284 2.18 -33.84 0.86
N GLY A 285 0.86 -33.75 0.62
CA GLY A 285 0.04 -34.94 0.32
C GLY A 285 0.22 -35.45 -1.13
N PRO A 286 -0.09 -36.75 -1.40
CA PRO A 286 0.10 -37.40 -2.70
C PRO A 286 -0.98 -37.07 -3.73
N GLY A 287 -1.47 -35.82 -3.80
CA GLY A 287 -2.44 -35.38 -4.81
C GLY A 287 -1.77 -34.97 -6.13
N SER A 288 -2.51 -35.10 -7.26
CA SER A 288 -1.99 -34.74 -8.58
C SER A 288 -1.55 -33.28 -8.62
N TRP A 289 -0.41 -32.99 -9.21
CA TRP A 289 0.14 -31.65 -9.35
C TRP A 289 -0.81 -30.71 -10.12
N LEU A 290 -1.61 -31.24 -11.08
CA LEU A 290 -2.62 -30.54 -11.82
C LEU A 290 -3.80 -30.06 -10.94
N ALA A 291 -4.25 -30.87 -9.98
CA ALA A 291 -5.27 -30.46 -9.01
C ALA A 291 -4.79 -29.35 -8.08
N ARG A 292 -3.46 -29.20 -7.91
CA ARG A 292 -2.82 -28.15 -7.13
C ARG A 292 -2.65 -26.85 -7.90
N LEU A 293 -2.64 -26.88 -9.24
CA LEU A 293 -2.50 -25.72 -10.13
C LEU A 293 -3.83 -24.98 -10.37
N ALA A 294 -4.95 -25.68 -10.33
CA ALA A 294 -6.28 -25.11 -10.54
C ALA A 294 -7.28 -25.61 -9.47
N PRO A 295 -7.12 -25.24 -8.20
CA PRO A 295 -8.12 -25.58 -7.19
C PRO A 295 -9.42 -24.84 -7.50
N ARG A 296 -10.45 -25.62 -7.90
CA ARG A 296 -11.80 -25.09 -8.08
C ARG A 296 -12.24 -24.41 -6.77
N GLY A 297 -12.71 -23.15 -6.85
CA GLY A 297 -13.15 -22.38 -5.67
C GLY A 297 -12.05 -21.57 -4.97
N LEU A 298 -10.83 -21.46 -5.52
CA LEU A 298 -9.77 -20.65 -4.94
C LEU A 298 -10.10 -19.14 -4.93
N VAL A 299 -10.84 -18.70 -5.95
CA VAL A 299 -11.27 -17.30 -6.11
C VAL A 299 -12.77 -17.28 -6.25
N THR A 300 -13.45 -16.49 -5.44
CA THR A 300 -14.88 -16.24 -5.56
C THR A 300 -15.17 -15.20 -6.65
N ALA A 301 -16.37 -15.22 -7.23
CA ALA A 301 -16.79 -14.20 -8.19
C ALA A 301 -16.81 -12.79 -7.58
N ALA A 302 -17.01 -12.68 -6.27
CA ALA A 302 -16.95 -11.41 -5.54
C ALA A 302 -15.53 -10.84 -5.46
N GLU A 303 -14.55 -11.69 -5.16
CA GLU A 303 -13.13 -11.31 -5.11
C GLU A 303 -12.62 -10.92 -6.50
N LEU A 304 -13.00 -11.68 -7.52
CA LEU A 304 -12.64 -11.35 -8.90
C LEU A 304 -13.22 -9.99 -9.33
N ARG A 305 -14.50 -9.73 -9.02
CA ARG A 305 -15.11 -8.40 -9.24
C ARG A 305 -14.39 -7.28 -8.51
N GLY A 306 -13.84 -7.55 -7.33
CA GLY A 306 -13.01 -6.60 -6.58
C GLY A 306 -11.61 -6.38 -7.17
N ALA A 307 -11.04 -7.37 -7.86
CA ALA A 307 -9.70 -7.33 -8.46
C ALA A 307 -9.70 -6.70 -9.87
N VAL A 308 -10.77 -6.86 -10.64
CA VAL A 308 -10.87 -6.32 -12.02
C VAL A 308 -10.63 -4.81 -12.07
N PRO A 309 -11.23 -3.95 -11.21
CA PRO A 309 -10.93 -2.52 -11.22
C PRO A 309 -9.46 -2.19 -10.91
N ALA A 310 -8.80 -2.99 -10.06
CA ALA A 310 -7.38 -2.82 -9.77
C ALA A 310 -6.50 -3.18 -10.99
N ALA A 311 -6.80 -4.30 -11.66
CA ALA A 311 -6.12 -4.70 -12.89
C ALA A 311 -6.34 -3.65 -14.01
N ALA A 312 -7.57 -3.18 -14.18
CA ALA A 312 -7.90 -2.14 -15.16
C ALA A 312 -7.16 -0.82 -14.85
N PHE A 313 -7.10 -0.41 -13.58
CA PHE A 313 -6.31 0.75 -13.17
C PHE A 313 -4.83 0.57 -13.47
N GLY A 314 -4.27 -0.62 -13.19
CA GLY A 314 -2.89 -0.94 -13.54
C GLY A 314 -2.61 -0.82 -15.04
N LEU A 315 -3.51 -1.36 -15.86
CA LEU A 315 -3.41 -1.27 -17.33
C LEU A 315 -3.39 0.20 -17.81
N VAL A 316 -4.33 1.00 -17.32
CA VAL A 316 -4.47 2.41 -17.74
C VAL A 316 -3.32 3.26 -17.21
N ALA A 317 -2.88 3.06 -15.96
CA ALA A 317 -1.74 3.76 -15.39
C ALA A 317 -0.45 3.45 -16.13
N ALA A 318 -0.22 2.18 -16.48
CA ALA A 318 0.90 1.76 -17.33
C ALA A 318 0.83 2.40 -18.73
N GLY A 319 -0.37 2.52 -19.31
CA GLY A 319 -0.59 3.23 -20.58
C GLY A 319 -0.18 4.69 -20.51
N LEU A 320 -0.62 5.43 -19.49
CA LEU A 320 -0.24 6.84 -19.26
C LEU A 320 1.27 7.01 -19.05
N LEU A 321 1.93 6.06 -18.38
CA LEU A 321 3.38 6.09 -18.17
C LEU A 321 4.16 5.75 -19.45
N ALA A 322 3.66 4.83 -20.27
CA ALA A 322 4.31 4.40 -21.50
C ALA A 322 4.11 5.39 -22.65
N TYR A 323 2.97 6.08 -22.71
CA TYR A 323 2.59 6.94 -23.84
C TYR A 323 3.66 7.98 -24.19
N PRO A 324 4.20 8.80 -23.24
CA PRO A 324 5.23 9.77 -23.56
C PRO A 324 6.56 9.14 -24.01
N VAL A 325 6.84 7.89 -23.61
CA VAL A 325 8.07 7.17 -24.04
C VAL A 325 8.01 6.79 -25.51
N VAL A 326 6.81 6.48 -26.00
CA VAL A 326 6.64 5.93 -27.36
C VAL A 326 6.19 6.94 -28.41
N THR A 327 5.61 8.06 -27.98
CA THR A 327 5.27 9.14 -28.89
C THR A 327 6.54 9.90 -29.27
N ALA A 328 7.05 9.62 -30.47
CA ALA A 328 8.20 10.35 -31.00
C ALA A 328 7.89 11.84 -31.12
N VAL A 329 8.77 12.69 -30.61
CA VAL A 329 8.74 14.13 -30.92
C VAL A 329 8.92 14.28 -32.42
N PRO A 330 8.04 15.05 -33.14
CA PRO A 330 8.21 15.28 -34.57
C PRO A 330 9.61 15.81 -34.89
N GLY A 331 10.33 15.13 -35.80
CA GLY A 331 11.70 15.49 -36.20
C GLY A 331 12.82 14.78 -35.42
N HIS A 332 12.52 13.96 -34.42
CA HIS A 332 13.51 13.14 -33.70
C HIS A 332 13.06 11.67 -33.71
N PRO A 333 13.46 10.86 -34.70
CA PRO A 333 13.15 9.45 -34.73
C PRO A 333 13.94 8.73 -33.62
N GLY A 334 13.28 8.30 -32.56
CA GLY A 334 13.89 7.59 -31.47
C GLY A 334 13.01 7.56 -30.19
N VAL A 335 13.44 6.78 -29.22
CA VAL A 335 12.82 6.78 -27.88
C VAL A 335 13.07 8.15 -27.25
N ASN A 336 12.04 8.76 -26.70
CA ASN A 336 12.13 10.04 -26.00
C ASN A 336 13.06 9.92 -24.77
N ALA A 337 14.26 10.51 -24.88
CA ALA A 337 15.29 10.42 -23.84
C ALA A 337 14.84 11.11 -22.53
N GLY A 338 14.07 12.20 -22.63
CA GLY A 338 13.53 12.89 -21.46
C GLY A 338 12.49 12.06 -20.73
N ALA A 339 11.60 11.38 -21.47
CA ALA A 339 10.63 10.48 -20.89
C ALA A 339 11.30 9.27 -20.20
N LEU A 340 12.32 8.68 -20.83
CA LEU A 340 13.12 7.63 -20.19
C LEU A 340 13.84 8.13 -18.93
N LEU A 341 14.41 9.33 -18.98
CA LEU A 341 15.06 9.95 -17.83
C LEU A 341 14.10 10.17 -16.69
N ALA A 342 12.85 10.51 -16.95
CA ALA A 342 11.82 10.77 -15.93
C ALA A 342 11.29 9.49 -15.25
N THR A 343 11.39 8.33 -15.89
CA THR A 343 10.85 7.08 -15.34
C THR A 343 11.55 6.62 -14.07
N LEU A 344 12.88 6.77 -13.97
CA LEU A 344 13.65 6.38 -12.78
C LEU A 344 13.28 7.23 -11.54
N PRO A 345 13.30 8.59 -11.60
CA PRO A 345 12.86 9.42 -10.47
C PRO A 345 11.42 9.17 -10.06
N LEU A 346 10.53 8.98 -11.04
CA LEU A 346 9.12 8.67 -10.76
C LEU A 346 8.97 7.35 -10.00
N SER A 347 9.70 6.31 -10.40
CA SER A 347 9.70 5.01 -9.72
C SER A 347 10.29 5.10 -8.31
N LEU A 348 11.40 5.82 -8.12
CA LEU A 348 12.01 6.07 -6.82
C LEU A 348 11.08 6.88 -5.91
N SER A 349 10.31 7.83 -6.48
CA SER A 349 9.36 8.67 -5.74
C SER A 349 8.20 7.88 -5.13
N MET A 350 7.98 6.63 -5.52
CA MET A 350 6.99 5.74 -4.90
C MET A 350 7.25 5.53 -3.40
N GLY A 351 8.51 5.50 -2.96
CA GLY A 351 8.86 5.47 -1.54
C GLY A 351 8.44 6.74 -0.80
N ALA A 352 8.60 7.89 -1.44
CA ALA A 352 8.12 9.17 -0.91
C ALA A 352 6.59 9.24 -0.89
N ALA A 353 5.92 8.66 -1.89
CA ALA A 353 4.46 8.55 -1.92
C ALA A 353 3.94 7.69 -0.75
N GLU A 354 4.54 6.55 -0.50
CA GLU A 354 4.19 5.68 0.62
C GLU A 354 4.41 6.38 1.97
N TRP A 355 5.57 7.02 2.16
CA TRP A 355 5.86 7.81 3.36
C TRP A 355 4.83 8.90 3.60
N SER A 356 4.53 9.70 2.56
CA SER A 356 3.59 10.81 2.64
C SER A 356 2.17 10.31 2.93
N MET A 357 1.78 9.15 2.37
CA MET A 357 0.49 8.52 2.61
C MET A 357 0.37 7.99 4.05
N LEU A 358 1.41 7.35 4.59
CA LEU A 358 1.45 6.90 5.99
C LEU A 358 1.35 8.10 6.95
N ALA A 359 2.11 9.16 6.68
CA ALA A 359 2.05 10.39 7.47
C ALA A 359 0.66 11.02 7.43
N TYR A 360 0.02 11.08 6.25
CA TYR A 360 -1.35 11.54 6.07
C TYR A 360 -2.34 10.73 6.91
N ARG A 361 -2.30 9.40 6.82
CA ARG A 361 -3.20 8.52 7.55
C ARG A 361 -3.07 8.69 9.07
N ARG A 362 -1.83 8.72 9.58
CA ARG A 362 -1.57 8.91 11.03
C ARG A 362 -2.10 10.26 11.53
N ARG A 363 -1.78 11.34 10.82
CA ARG A 363 -2.23 12.70 11.17
C ARG A 363 -3.76 12.85 11.10
N THR A 364 -4.38 12.29 10.06
CA THR A 364 -5.84 12.37 9.88
C THR A 364 -6.59 11.56 10.93
N ARG A 365 -6.05 10.41 11.39
CA ARG A 365 -6.62 9.68 12.52
C ARG A 365 -6.48 10.44 13.83
N ALA A 366 -5.34 11.06 14.09
CA ALA A 366 -5.18 11.90 15.27
C ALA A 366 -6.16 13.07 15.25
N LEU A 367 -6.33 13.71 14.09
CA LEU A 367 -7.34 14.76 13.90
C LEU A 367 -8.77 14.26 14.14
N LEU A 368 -9.12 13.05 13.67
CA LEU A 368 -10.45 12.49 13.84
C LEU A 368 -10.80 12.29 15.32
N ARG A 369 -9.83 11.86 16.14
CA ARG A 369 -10.01 11.69 17.58
C ARG A 369 -10.18 13.00 18.34
N SER A 370 -9.50 14.07 17.90
CA SER A 370 -9.53 15.38 18.56
C SER A 370 -10.63 16.30 18.05
N SER A 371 -11.33 15.93 16.95
CA SER A 371 -12.31 16.82 16.32
C SER A 371 -13.71 16.54 16.81
N THR A 372 -14.37 17.56 17.35
CA THR A 372 -15.79 17.55 17.73
C THR A 372 -16.71 18.06 16.62
N ASP A 373 -16.16 18.73 15.59
CA ASP A 373 -16.90 19.28 14.45
C ASP A 373 -16.43 18.68 13.12
N LEU A 374 -17.39 18.13 12.36
CA LEU A 374 -17.15 17.51 11.05
C LEU A 374 -16.63 18.51 9.99
N ARG A 375 -17.02 19.79 10.08
CA ARG A 375 -16.53 20.81 9.15
C ARG A 375 -15.07 21.19 9.45
N ALA A 376 -14.70 21.28 10.72
CA ALA A 376 -13.33 21.48 11.15
C ALA A 376 -12.46 20.31 10.74
N PHE A 377 -12.92 19.08 10.96
CA PHE A 377 -12.25 17.86 10.48
C PHE A 377 -12.03 17.90 8.96
N GLY A 378 -13.08 18.18 8.18
CA GLY A 378 -12.97 18.21 6.71
C GLY A 378 -11.97 19.25 6.18
N ARG A 379 -11.86 20.41 6.83
CA ARG A 379 -10.82 21.42 6.50
C ARG A 379 -9.43 20.91 6.85
N GLY A 380 -9.25 20.36 8.05
CA GLY A 380 -7.98 19.80 8.51
C GLY A 380 -7.50 18.65 7.62
N ALA A 381 -8.40 17.72 7.26
CA ALA A 381 -8.09 16.59 6.38
C ALA A 381 -7.61 17.05 4.98
N ARG A 382 -8.23 18.09 4.41
CA ARG A 382 -7.78 18.69 3.13
C ARG A 382 -6.40 19.32 3.25
N LEU A 383 -6.13 20.06 4.32
CA LEU A 383 -4.81 20.66 4.55
C LEU A 383 -3.73 19.58 4.73
N MET A 384 -4.03 18.49 5.45
CA MET A 384 -3.11 17.36 5.60
C MET A 384 -2.87 16.65 4.28
N LEU A 385 -3.90 16.49 3.44
CA LEU A 385 -3.75 15.92 2.09
C LEU A 385 -2.87 16.82 1.21
N ALA A 386 -3.13 18.13 1.23
CA ALA A 386 -2.31 19.10 0.49
C ALA A 386 -0.85 19.08 0.95
N GLY A 387 -0.61 18.98 2.27
CA GLY A 387 0.73 18.83 2.82
C GLY A 387 1.42 17.53 2.41
N ALA A 388 0.69 16.40 2.39
CA ALA A 388 1.22 15.12 1.93
C ALA A 388 1.57 15.14 0.43
N LEU A 389 0.70 15.73 -0.39
CA LEU A 389 0.94 15.92 -1.82
C LEU A 389 2.15 16.84 -2.05
N ALA A 390 2.24 17.96 -1.34
CA ALA A 390 3.39 18.87 -1.45
C ALA A 390 4.71 18.19 -1.05
N GLN A 391 4.71 17.39 0.03
CA GLN A 391 5.87 16.61 0.45
C GLN A 391 6.28 15.58 -0.63
N TYR A 392 5.32 14.88 -1.22
CA TYR A 392 5.56 13.95 -2.33
C TYR A 392 6.14 14.67 -3.56
N LEU A 393 5.51 15.78 -3.99
CA LEU A 393 5.96 16.55 -5.17
C LEU A 393 7.36 17.14 -4.96
N LEU A 394 7.67 17.63 -3.76
CA LEU A 394 9.01 18.10 -3.43
C LEU A 394 10.05 16.99 -3.60
N ALA A 395 9.78 15.81 -3.07
CA ALA A 395 10.67 14.66 -3.22
C ALA A 395 10.81 14.25 -4.70
N ALA A 396 9.72 14.22 -5.46
CA ALA A 396 9.75 13.90 -6.89
C ALA A 396 10.55 14.93 -7.71
N VAL A 397 10.38 16.22 -7.42
CA VAL A 397 11.16 17.30 -8.05
C VAL A 397 12.66 17.16 -7.75
N LEU A 398 13.01 16.92 -6.48
CA LEU A 398 14.43 16.76 -6.09
C LEU A 398 15.07 15.54 -6.76
N LEU A 399 14.36 14.41 -6.80
CA LEU A 399 14.85 13.20 -7.49
C LEU A 399 14.99 13.44 -9.00
N THR A 400 14.03 14.11 -9.63
CA THR A 400 14.07 14.42 -11.07
C THR A 400 15.21 15.41 -11.38
N ALA A 401 15.39 16.44 -10.56
CA ALA A 401 16.48 17.40 -10.74
C ALA A 401 17.86 16.73 -10.57
N ALA A 402 18.00 15.85 -9.56
CA ALA A 402 19.23 15.10 -9.36
C ALA A 402 19.54 14.15 -10.55
N ALA A 403 18.53 13.41 -11.02
CA ALA A 403 18.68 12.52 -12.17
C ALA A 403 19.05 13.30 -13.45
N ALA A 404 18.38 14.44 -13.69
CA ALA A 404 18.67 15.30 -14.83
C ALA A 404 20.10 15.89 -14.75
N ALA A 405 20.53 16.37 -13.58
CA ALA A 405 21.87 16.90 -13.37
C ALA A 405 22.95 15.83 -13.61
N ILE A 406 22.73 14.60 -13.13
CA ILE A 406 23.64 13.47 -13.38
C ILE A 406 23.67 13.12 -14.87
N ALA A 407 22.52 12.99 -15.53
CA ALA A 407 22.43 12.60 -16.93
C ALA A 407 23.05 13.64 -17.87
N ILE A 408 22.86 14.93 -17.59
CA ILE A 408 23.48 16.03 -18.34
C ILE A 408 24.98 16.10 -18.04
N GLY A 409 25.38 16.01 -16.77
CA GLY A 409 26.80 16.09 -16.37
C GLY A 409 27.64 14.94 -16.88
N THR A 410 27.07 13.76 -17.09
CA THR A 410 27.72 12.58 -17.66
C THR A 410 27.63 12.52 -19.20
N GLY A 411 26.93 13.47 -19.84
CA GLY A 411 26.72 13.48 -21.28
C GLY A 411 25.74 12.39 -21.79
N LEU A 412 24.99 11.72 -20.87
CA LEU A 412 23.99 10.72 -21.25
C LEU A 412 22.80 11.35 -21.96
N VAL A 413 22.45 12.58 -21.59
CA VAL A 413 21.36 13.34 -22.18
C VAL A 413 21.87 14.73 -22.56
N VAL A 414 21.58 15.15 -23.79
CA VAL A 414 21.85 16.51 -24.24
C VAL A 414 20.65 17.40 -23.88
N PRO A 415 20.86 18.56 -23.23
CA PRO A 415 19.77 19.50 -22.93
C PRO A 415 19.10 19.98 -24.22
N THR A 416 17.81 19.73 -24.33
CA THR A 416 16.96 20.21 -25.43
C THR A 416 15.86 21.10 -24.88
N PRO A 417 15.27 22.01 -25.69
CA PRO A 417 14.16 22.87 -25.24
C PRO A 417 12.92 22.09 -24.78
N VAL A 418 12.77 20.84 -25.26
CA VAL A 418 11.62 19.98 -24.91
C VAL A 418 11.85 19.16 -23.63
N LEU A 419 13.09 19.02 -23.16
CA LEU A 419 13.42 18.20 -21.99
C LEU A 419 12.68 18.65 -20.73
N LEU A 420 12.68 19.95 -20.44
CA LEU A 420 12.01 20.45 -19.23
C LEU A 420 10.47 20.26 -19.28
N PRO A 421 9.76 20.57 -20.36
CA PRO A 421 8.34 20.23 -20.50
C PRO A 421 8.04 18.74 -20.34
N GLU A 422 8.87 17.84 -20.87
CA GLU A 422 8.72 16.40 -20.70
C GLU A 422 8.86 15.96 -19.24
N LEU A 423 9.83 16.48 -18.52
CA LEU A 423 9.99 16.22 -17.09
C LEU A 423 8.79 16.75 -16.28
N ILE A 424 8.23 17.90 -16.66
CA ILE A 424 7.04 18.47 -16.03
C ILE A 424 5.81 17.55 -16.24
N VAL A 425 5.62 16.96 -17.43
CA VAL A 425 4.54 15.98 -17.68
C VAL A 425 4.59 14.86 -16.64
N TYR A 426 5.76 14.26 -16.43
CA TYR A 426 5.92 13.16 -15.46
C TYR A 426 5.77 13.60 -14.01
N LEU A 427 6.17 14.81 -13.65
CA LEU A 427 5.96 15.35 -12.30
C LEU A 427 4.47 15.55 -12.00
N ILE A 428 3.71 16.11 -12.95
CA ILE A 428 2.26 16.29 -12.82
C ILE A 428 1.57 14.92 -12.81
N LEU A 429 1.95 14.00 -13.70
CA LEU A 429 1.45 12.64 -13.74
C LEU A 429 1.71 11.91 -12.41
N GLY A 430 2.91 12.04 -11.84
CA GLY A 430 3.24 11.49 -10.53
C GLY A 430 2.32 12.01 -9.43
N GLY A 431 2.06 13.32 -9.39
CA GLY A 431 1.10 13.94 -8.47
C GLY A 431 -0.33 13.43 -8.66
N ALA A 432 -0.76 13.26 -9.91
CA ALA A 432 -2.06 12.68 -10.23
C ALA A 432 -2.17 11.22 -9.77
N LEU A 433 -1.16 10.41 -10.03
CA LEU A 433 -1.12 9.01 -9.58
C LEU A 433 -1.06 8.89 -8.05
N PHE A 434 -0.34 9.80 -7.36
CA PHE A 434 -0.37 9.88 -5.90
C PHE A 434 -1.80 10.10 -5.37
N LEU A 435 -2.55 11.05 -5.95
CA LEU A 435 -3.94 11.30 -5.60
C LEU A 435 -4.85 10.11 -5.93
N ALA A 436 -4.61 9.43 -7.05
CA ALA A 436 -5.33 8.22 -7.43
C ALA A 436 -5.13 7.10 -6.42
N LEU A 437 -3.89 6.86 -5.99
CA LEU A 437 -3.55 5.88 -4.95
C LEU A 437 -4.15 6.25 -3.59
N ALA A 438 -4.15 7.55 -3.23
CA ALA A 438 -4.78 8.04 -2.01
C ALA A 438 -6.28 7.75 -1.98
N LEU A 439 -6.97 8.01 -3.09
CA LEU A 439 -8.40 7.72 -3.24
C LEU A 439 -8.68 6.21 -3.15
N GLN A 440 -7.90 5.39 -3.85
CA GLN A 440 -8.07 3.93 -3.83
C GLN A 440 -7.81 3.34 -2.43
N ALA A 441 -6.78 3.82 -1.75
CA ALA A 441 -6.41 3.39 -0.40
C ALA A 441 -7.51 3.67 0.64
N LEU A 442 -8.40 4.64 0.38
CA LEU A 442 -9.56 4.99 1.20
C LEU A 442 -10.89 4.53 0.57
N GLY A 443 -10.83 3.54 -0.32
CA GLY A 443 -12.00 2.84 -0.87
C GLY A 443 -12.69 3.51 -2.06
N VAL A 444 -12.15 4.62 -2.60
CA VAL A 444 -12.69 5.27 -3.81
C VAL A 444 -11.98 4.70 -5.04
N ARG A 445 -12.55 3.70 -5.69
CA ARG A 445 -11.89 2.96 -6.80
C ARG A 445 -12.31 3.43 -8.19
N ALA A 446 -13.58 3.77 -8.38
CA ALA A 446 -14.12 4.08 -9.71
C ALA A 446 -13.62 5.43 -10.26
N ALA A 447 -13.59 6.49 -9.44
CA ALA A 447 -13.20 7.82 -9.88
C ALA A 447 -11.75 7.87 -10.42
N PRO A 448 -10.72 7.31 -9.72
CA PRO A 448 -9.37 7.27 -10.26
C PRO A 448 -9.26 6.47 -11.57
N LEU A 449 -9.92 5.31 -11.65
CA LEU A 449 -9.92 4.50 -12.87
C LEU A 449 -10.51 5.25 -14.06
N LEU A 450 -11.70 5.84 -13.90
CA LEU A 450 -12.36 6.58 -14.98
C LEU A 450 -11.60 7.85 -15.39
N ALA A 451 -11.04 8.58 -14.43
CA ALA A 451 -10.25 9.76 -14.72
C ALA A 451 -8.97 9.42 -15.50
N CYS A 452 -8.23 8.38 -15.08
CA CYS A 452 -7.04 7.91 -15.79
C CYS A 452 -7.40 7.37 -17.19
N ALA A 453 -8.50 6.61 -17.31
CA ALA A 453 -8.95 6.09 -18.61
C ALA A 453 -9.35 7.24 -19.57
N ALA A 454 -10.02 8.28 -19.08
CA ALA A 454 -10.36 9.45 -19.87
C ALA A 454 -9.11 10.21 -20.33
N ALA A 455 -8.11 10.39 -19.44
CA ALA A 455 -6.86 11.04 -19.80
C ALA A 455 -6.09 10.25 -20.87
N LEU A 456 -5.97 8.94 -20.73
CA LEU A 456 -5.32 8.07 -21.72
C LEU A 456 -6.08 8.09 -23.05
N ALA A 457 -7.42 8.01 -23.02
CA ALA A 457 -8.24 8.10 -24.23
C ALA A 457 -8.07 9.44 -24.93
N PHE A 458 -7.94 10.53 -24.17
CA PHE A 458 -7.68 11.87 -24.71
C PHE A 458 -6.30 11.94 -25.39
N GLU A 459 -5.24 11.39 -24.80
CA GLU A 459 -3.92 11.32 -25.43
C GLU A 459 -3.93 10.49 -26.72
N LEU A 460 -4.63 9.36 -26.71
CA LEU A 460 -4.73 8.48 -27.89
C LEU A 460 -5.59 9.05 -29.02
N ALA A 461 -6.51 9.98 -28.72
CA ALA A 461 -7.40 10.58 -29.72
C ALA A 461 -6.72 11.69 -30.55
N TRP A 462 -5.68 12.33 -30.02
CA TRP A 462 -4.99 13.45 -30.67
C TRP A 462 -3.47 13.32 -30.65
N PRO A 463 -2.91 12.20 -31.11
CA PRO A 463 -1.46 11.94 -31.02
C PRO A 463 -0.62 12.97 -31.79
N GLU A 464 -1.17 13.61 -32.81
CA GLU A 464 -0.51 14.63 -33.63
C GLU A 464 -0.17 15.92 -32.86
N LEU A 465 -0.86 16.19 -31.73
CA LEU A 465 -0.56 17.34 -30.89
C LEU A 465 0.66 17.15 -29.98
N GLY A 466 1.22 15.94 -29.95
CA GLY A 466 2.47 15.64 -29.27
C GLY A 466 2.45 16.04 -27.77
N LEU A 467 3.44 16.83 -27.35
CA LEU A 467 3.60 17.25 -25.95
C LEU A 467 2.42 18.09 -25.42
N ALA A 468 1.73 18.84 -26.29
CA ALA A 468 0.62 19.68 -25.85
C ALA A 468 -0.56 18.85 -25.36
N VAL A 469 -0.91 17.74 -26.03
CA VAL A 469 -1.97 16.85 -25.57
C VAL A 469 -1.58 16.16 -24.27
N GLN A 470 -0.31 15.75 -24.10
CA GLN A 470 0.18 15.15 -22.87
C GLN A 470 0.05 16.11 -21.67
N LEU A 471 0.50 17.36 -21.83
CA LEU A 471 0.35 18.40 -20.80
C LEU A 471 -1.12 18.63 -20.46
N ALA A 472 -2.00 18.77 -21.46
CA ALA A 472 -3.42 18.97 -21.23
C ALA A 472 -4.06 17.78 -20.51
N ALA A 473 -3.73 16.55 -20.92
CA ALA A 473 -4.23 15.32 -20.29
C ALA A 473 -3.82 15.21 -18.82
N VAL A 474 -2.52 15.40 -18.51
CA VAL A 474 -2.04 15.24 -17.12
C VAL A 474 -2.50 16.38 -16.21
N ILE A 475 -2.62 17.62 -16.71
CA ILE A 475 -3.18 18.76 -15.96
C ILE A 475 -4.66 18.51 -15.66
N GLY A 476 -5.44 18.10 -16.68
CA GLY A 476 -6.85 17.76 -16.51
C GLY A 476 -7.05 16.61 -15.54
N LEU A 477 -6.27 15.54 -15.66
CA LEU A 477 -6.26 14.39 -14.75
C LEU A 477 -5.97 14.83 -13.30
N PHE A 478 -4.90 15.61 -13.11
CA PHE A 478 -4.52 16.11 -11.79
C PHE A 478 -5.64 16.95 -11.17
N ALA A 479 -6.24 17.88 -11.92
CA ALA A 479 -7.33 18.74 -11.45
C ALA A 479 -8.55 17.92 -11.04
N VAL A 480 -8.97 16.95 -11.86
CA VAL A 480 -10.10 16.07 -11.56
C VAL A 480 -9.84 15.24 -10.29
N LEU A 481 -8.67 14.62 -10.19
CA LEU A 481 -8.32 13.79 -9.03
C LEU A 481 -8.15 14.64 -7.76
N ALA A 482 -7.60 15.84 -7.85
CA ALA A 482 -7.51 16.78 -6.73
C ALA A 482 -8.90 17.20 -6.22
N ALA A 483 -9.83 17.50 -7.13
CA ALA A 483 -11.20 17.81 -6.78
C ALA A 483 -11.93 16.61 -6.14
N CYS A 484 -11.78 15.42 -6.71
CA CYS A 484 -12.33 14.17 -6.14
C CYS A 484 -11.75 13.88 -4.75
N ALA A 485 -10.43 14.00 -4.58
CA ALA A 485 -9.75 13.76 -3.32
C ALA A 485 -10.18 14.78 -2.26
N GLY A 486 -10.23 16.07 -2.60
CA GLY A 486 -10.67 17.14 -1.69
C GLY A 486 -12.11 16.98 -1.20
N ARG A 487 -12.98 16.35 -2.01
CA ARG A 487 -14.37 16.05 -1.63
C ARG A 487 -14.47 14.74 -0.83
N SER A 488 -13.90 13.66 -1.34
CA SER A 488 -14.09 12.31 -0.79
C SER A 488 -13.30 12.08 0.49
N LEU A 489 -12.06 12.59 0.57
CA LEU A 489 -11.17 12.38 1.71
C LEU A 489 -11.41 13.37 2.86
N ALA A 490 -12.28 14.37 2.67
CA ALA A 490 -12.74 15.25 3.74
C ALA A 490 -13.86 14.61 4.60
N LEU A 491 -14.36 13.43 4.22
CA LEU A 491 -15.43 12.73 4.93
C LEU A 491 -14.84 11.88 6.07
N ALA A 492 -15.25 12.15 7.31
CA ALA A 492 -14.77 11.44 8.52
C ALA A 492 -14.94 9.92 8.42
N VAL A 493 -16.05 9.46 7.84
CA VAL A 493 -16.38 8.04 7.64
C VAL A 493 -15.31 7.26 6.86
N ARG A 494 -14.53 7.93 6.01
CA ARG A 494 -13.44 7.31 5.25
C ARG A 494 -12.19 7.01 6.07
N HIS A 495 -12.10 7.56 7.28
CA HIS A 495 -10.96 7.43 8.18
C HIS A 495 -11.27 6.63 9.44
N ALA A 496 -12.52 6.18 9.61
CA ALA A 496 -12.99 5.45 10.78
C ALA A 496 -12.51 3.97 10.82
N PHE A 497 -11.97 3.43 9.69
CA PHE A 497 -11.56 2.02 9.55
C PHE A 497 -10.07 1.87 9.24
#